data_70c5d35c60a19e1001ac13fb44052420
#
_entry.id   70c5d35c60a19e1001ac13fb44052420
#
_cell.length_a   1.000
_cell.length_b   1.000
_cell.length_c   1.000
_cell.angle_alpha   90.00
_cell.angle_beta   90.00
_cell.angle_gamma   90.00
#
_symmetry.space_group_name_H-M   'P 1'
#
loop_
_entity.id
_entity.type
_entity.pdbx_description
1 polymer ?
#
loop_
_entity_poly.entity_id
_entity_poly.type
_entity_poly.pdbx_seq_one_letter_code
_entity_poly.pdbx_strand_id
1 'polypeptide(L)'
;SKARDWRFWQEYTHRSEEQVLALRSVFTFGENNELPASAFPVAGLTLDQDYRIWLGQAQYARRMLDNGSQFIFRFNLQKTPDRLIPMEQMSVGGINTVRGYLENQLVRDNGVVANIELDFPVFTDVARKLSLNLKPFYDYGRAWNTGQDASVITSLGLAARLRWQGLTFDLSLAKRLHHSGTEISSGSNLQEKGIELQLSYDFF
;
A
#
# COMPACT_ATOMS: atom_id res chain seq x y z
N SER A 1 20.74 -16.19 -2.86
CA SER A 1 19.78 -16.95 -2.07
C SER A 1 18.74 -17.58 -3.02
N LYS A 2 18.47 -18.86 -2.86
CA LYS A 2 17.39 -19.56 -3.56
C LYS A 2 16.28 -19.80 -2.56
N ALA A 3 15.18 -19.05 -2.67
CA ALA A 3 13.94 -19.37 -1.99
C ALA A 3 13.07 -20.23 -2.92
N ARG A 4 12.40 -21.21 -2.38
CA ARG A 4 11.40 -22.03 -3.09
C ARG A 4 10.07 -21.79 -2.41
N ASP A 5 9.07 -21.29 -3.18
CA ASP A 5 7.75 -20.95 -2.66
C ASP A 5 6.68 -21.77 -3.34
N TRP A 6 5.69 -22.19 -2.54
CA TRP A 6 4.40 -22.66 -3.00
C TRP A 6 3.36 -21.63 -2.63
N ARG A 7 2.62 -21.11 -3.63
CA ARG A 7 1.58 -20.11 -3.42
C ARG A 7 0.23 -20.66 -3.86
N PHE A 8 -0.72 -20.57 -2.96
CA PHE A 8 -2.10 -20.92 -3.20
C PHE A 8 -2.95 -19.67 -3.00
N TRP A 9 -3.79 -19.32 -3.99
CA TRP A 9 -4.59 -18.10 -3.92
C TRP A 9 -6.05 -18.38 -4.28
N GLN A 10 -6.94 -17.53 -3.74
CA GLN A 10 -8.36 -17.47 -4.03
C GLN A 10 -8.74 -16.02 -4.30
N GLU A 11 -9.57 -15.80 -5.30
CA GLU A 11 -10.07 -14.48 -5.66
C GLU A 11 -11.59 -14.54 -5.79
N TYR A 12 -12.25 -13.49 -5.30
CA TYR A 12 -13.67 -13.27 -5.45
C TYR A 12 -13.91 -11.85 -5.93
N THR A 13 -14.68 -11.69 -6.98
CA THR A 13 -15.08 -10.37 -7.49
C THR A 13 -16.59 -10.33 -7.67
N HIS A 14 -17.21 -9.36 -7.02
CA HIS A 14 -18.62 -9.01 -7.24
C HIS A 14 -18.70 -7.62 -7.86
N ARG A 15 -19.42 -7.51 -8.99
CA ARG A 15 -19.63 -6.25 -9.70
C ARG A 15 -21.10 -6.03 -9.96
N SER A 16 -21.58 -4.84 -9.64
CA SER A 16 -22.88 -4.31 -10.05
C SER A 16 -22.72 -2.96 -10.77
N GLU A 17 -23.81 -2.34 -11.17
CA GLU A 17 -23.77 -1.01 -11.81
C GLU A 17 -23.20 0.09 -10.90
N GLU A 18 -23.39 -0.05 -9.58
CA GLU A 18 -23.01 0.98 -8.62
C GLU A 18 -21.75 0.63 -7.82
N GLN A 19 -21.37 -0.64 -7.71
CA GLN A 19 -20.29 -1.06 -6.82
C GLN A 19 -19.47 -2.22 -7.36
N VAL A 20 -18.22 -2.26 -6.92
CA VAL A 20 -17.29 -3.38 -7.15
C VAL A 20 -16.67 -3.76 -5.81
N LEU A 21 -16.70 -5.05 -5.49
CA LEU A 21 -15.95 -5.65 -4.39
C LEU A 21 -15.02 -6.71 -4.96
N ALA A 22 -13.74 -6.58 -4.70
CA ALA A 22 -12.72 -7.58 -5.02
C ALA A 22 -12.02 -8.03 -3.73
N LEU A 23 -11.95 -9.34 -3.52
CA LEU A 23 -11.26 -9.97 -2.40
C LEU A 23 -10.22 -10.94 -2.94
N ARG A 24 -9.05 -10.95 -2.33
CA ARG A 24 -7.98 -11.90 -2.64
C ARG A 24 -7.37 -12.44 -1.36
N SER A 25 -7.15 -13.74 -1.30
CA SER A 25 -6.47 -14.45 -0.22
C SER A 25 -5.34 -15.27 -0.81
N VAL A 26 -4.12 -15.13 -0.28
CA VAL A 26 -2.93 -15.86 -0.73
C VAL A 26 -2.27 -16.51 0.47
N PHE A 27 -2.03 -17.82 0.38
CA PHE A 27 -1.20 -18.57 1.31
C PHE A 27 0.12 -18.90 0.62
N THR A 28 1.22 -18.53 1.27
CA THR A 28 2.58 -18.84 0.81
C THR A 28 3.25 -19.76 1.82
N PHE A 29 3.87 -20.83 1.31
CA PHE A 29 4.72 -21.76 2.06
C PHE A 29 6.09 -21.73 1.40
N GLY A 30 7.10 -21.27 2.10
CA GLY A 30 8.43 -21.07 1.55
C GLY A 30 9.51 -21.76 2.37
N GLU A 31 10.62 -22.10 1.69
CA GLU A 31 11.84 -22.64 2.27
C GLU A 31 13.02 -21.77 1.87
N ASN A 32 13.83 -21.35 2.85
CA ASN A 32 15.08 -20.59 2.65
C ASN A 32 16.28 -21.55 2.71
N ASN A 33 16.65 -22.19 1.60
CA ASN A 33 17.65 -23.24 1.57
C ASN A 33 19.13 -22.78 1.64
N GLU A 34 19.41 -21.47 1.65
CA GLU A 34 20.79 -20.95 1.51
C GLU A 34 21.15 -19.80 2.45
N LEU A 35 20.47 -19.64 3.58
CA LEU A 35 20.91 -18.67 4.57
C LEU A 35 21.83 -19.36 5.57
N PRO A 36 23.19 -19.19 5.47
CA PRO A 36 24.03 -19.63 6.56
C PRO A 36 23.60 -18.87 7.82
N ALA A 37 23.56 -19.53 8.97
CA ALA A 37 23.21 -18.93 10.26
C ALA A 37 24.06 -17.69 10.62
N SER A 38 25.13 -17.42 9.84
CA SER A 38 26.03 -16.28 9.95
C SER A 38 25.71 -15.10 9.00
N ALA A 39 24.72 -15.21 8.10
CA ALA A 39 24.50 -14.21 7.06
C ALA A 39 23.93 -12.87 7.57
N PHE A 40 23.35 -12.85 8.75
CA PHE A 40 22.86 -11.62 9.38
C PHE A 40 23.25 -11.59 10.87
N PRO A 41 24.44 -11.02 11.20
CA PRO A 41 24.88 -10.93 12.60
C PRO A 41 24.19 -9.76 13.33
N VAL A 42 22.87 -9.66 13.25
CA VAL A 42 22.14 -8.84 14.21
C VAL A 42 21.87 -9.72 15.40
N ALA A 43 22.54 -9.45 16.52
CA ALA A 43 22.50 -10.23 17.73
C ALA A 43 21.06 -10.63 18.11
N GLY A 44 20.77 -11.93 18.10
CA GLY A 44 19.49 -12.50 18.56
C GLY A 44 18.39 -12.65 17.50
N LEU A 45 18.61 -12.34 16.22
CA LEU A 45 17.63 -12.54 15.14
C LEU A 45 18.02 -13.73 14.27
N THR A 46 17.43 -14.89 14.54
CA THR A 46 17.47 -16.04 13.62
C THR A 46 16.25 -15.94 12.69
N LEU A 47 16.49 -16.00 11.37
CA LEU A 47 15.43 -16.15 10.37
C LEU A 47 14.95 -17.62 10.37
N ASP A 48 13.66 -17.81 10.16
CA ASP A 48 13.11 -19.14 10.04
C ASP A 48 13.45 -19.73 8.66
N GLN A 49 13.87 -20.99 8.62
CA GLN A 49 14.16 -21.68 7.35
C GLN A 49 12.87 -21.92 6.57
N ASP A 50 11.82 -22.35 7.27
CA ASP A 50 10.49 -22.55 6.71
C ASP A 50 9.59 -21.42 7.18
N TYR A 51 8.79 -20.86 6.27
CA TYR A 51 7.86 -19.79 6.61
C TYR A 51 6.51 -19.96 5.94
N ARG A 52 5.50 -19.44 6.60
CA ARG A 52 4.11 -19.41 6.13
C ARG A 52 3.59 -17.98 6.19
N ILE A 53 3.06 -17.50 5.07
CA ILE A 53 2.49 -16.17 4.99
C ILE A 53 1.04 -16.29 4.54
N TRP A 54 0.16 -15.56 5.19
CA TRP A 54 -1.17 -15.27 4.69
C TRP A 54 -1.28 -13.80 4.31
N LEU A 55 -1.63 -13.54 3.05
CA LEU A 55 -1.92 -12.22 2.51
C LEU A 55 -3.42 -12.12 2.22
N GLY A 56 -4.10 -11.17 2.87
CA GLY A 56 -5.49 -10.83 2.61
C GLY A 56 -5.57 -9.44 1.98
N GLN A 57 -6.32 -9.33 0.89
CA GLN A 57 -6.55 -8.06 0.19
C GLN A 57 -8.03 -7.85 -0.07
N ALA A 58 -8.50 -6.62 0.11
CA ALA A 58 -9.85 -6.21 -0.24
C ALA A 58 -9.83 -4.86 -0.93
N GLN A 59 -10.62 -4.74 -1.99
CA GLN A 59 -10.90 -3.47 -2.66
C GLN A 59 -12.40 -3.32 -2.81
N TYR A 60 -12.92 -2.17 -2.40
CA TYR A 60 -14.31 -1.81 -2.56
C TYR A 60 -14.42 -0.43 -3.18
N ALA A 61 -15.20 -0.31 -4.23
CA ALA A 61 -15.53 0.96 -4.85
C ALA A 61 -17.04 1.06 -5.04
N ARG A 62 -17.61 2.20 -4.69
CA ARG A 62 -19.04 2.47 -4.85
C ARG A 62 -19.25 3.87 -5.40
N ARG A 63 -20.11 3.98 -6.43
CA ARG A 63 -20.63 5.26 -6.91
C ARG A 63 -21.56 5.85 -5.84
N MET A 64 -21.31 7.10 -5.46
CA MET A 64 -22.07 7.80 -4.43
C MET A 64 -23.11 8.76 -5.00
N LEU A 65 -22.75 9.40 -6.11
CA LEU A 65 -23.55 10.45 -6.74
C LEU A 65 -23.62 10.23 -8.27
N ASP A 66 -24.64 10.78 -8.90
CA ASP A 66 -24.86 10.70 -10.36
C ASP A 66 -23.75 11.40 -11.18
N ASN A 67 -23.03 12.34 -10.57
CA ASN A 67 -21.88 13.01 -11.19
C ASN A 67 -20.64 12.10 -11.34
N GLY A 68 -20.72 10.84 -10.90
CA GLY A 68 -19.62 9.87 -10.97
C GLY A 68 -18.70 9.87 -9.77
N SER A 69 -19.02 10.61 -8.70
CA SER A 69 -18.25 10.57 -7.44
C SER A 69 -18.28 9.17 -6.84
N GLN A 70 -17.14 8.72 -6.30
CA GLN A 70 -16.96 7.36 -5.78
C GLN A 70 -16.34 7.36 -4.39
N PHE A 71 -16.78 6.42 -3.57
CA PHE A 71 -16.09 5.98 -2.37
C PHE A 71 -15.18 4.80 -2.74
N ILE A 72 -13.94 4.83 -2.30
CA ILE A 72 -12.94 3.78 -2.54
C ILE A 72 -12.34 3.38 -1.20
N PHE A 73 -12.35 2.09 -0.93
CA PHE A 73 -11.70 1.49 0.23
C PHE A 73 -10.72 0.41 -0.25
N ARG A 74 -9.49 0.44 0.26
CA ARG A 74 -8.47 -0.58 0.03
C ARG A 74 -7.95 -1.09 1.35
N PHE A 75 -7.76 -2.39 1.45
CA PHE A 75 -7.26 -3.06 2.63
C PHE A 75 -6.27 -4.13 2.24
N ASN A 76 -5.12 -4.16 2.91
CA ASN A 76 -4.08 -5.17 2.74
C ASN A 76 -3.65 -5.64 4.13
N LEU A 77 -3.55 -6.93 4.31
CA LEU A 77 -3.10 -7.59 5.52
C LEU A 77 -2.07 -8.65 5.18
N GLN A 78 -0.92 -8.63 5.80
CA GLN A 78 0.03 -9.75 5.83
C GLN A 78 0.16 -10.27 7.24
N LYS A 79 0.04 -11.59 7.39
CA LYS A 79 0.16 -12.27 8.68
C LYS A 79 1.05 -13.50 8.56
N THR A 80 2.04 -13.60 9.45
CA THR A 80 2.92 -14.75 9.59
C THR A 80 3.27 -14.98 11.07
N PRO A 81 3.42 -16.23 11.53
CA PRO A 81 4.04 -16.53 12.81
C PRO A 81 5.58 -16.50 12.73
N ASP A 82 6.15 -16.52 11.52
CA ASP A 82 7.56 -16.79 11.26
C ASP A 82 8.31 -15.46 11.01
N ARG A 83 9.63 -15.45 11.19
CA ARG A 83 10.49 -14.31 10.89
C ARG A 83 10.93 -14.38 9.43
N LEU A 84 10.59 -13.38 8.67
CA LEU A 84 10.76 -13.35 7.23
C LEU A 84 12.08 -12.69 6.80
N ILE A 85 12.60 -13.15 5.66
CA ILE A 85 13.63 -12.40 4.95
C ILE A 85 13.06 -11.08 4.42
N PRO A 86 13.87 -10.02 4.24
CA PRO A 86 13.41 -8.70 3.79
C PRO A 86 12.58 -8.71 2.50
N MET A 87 12.81 -9.66 1.60
CA MET A 87 12.07 -9.79 0.33
C MET A 87 10.62 -10.26 0.50
N GLU A 88 10.31 -10.95 1.61
CA GLU A 88 8.95 -11.44 1.93
C GLU A 88 8.25 -10.56 2.98
N GLN A 89 8.96 -9.58 3.55
CA GLN A 89 8.39 -8.65 4.51
C GLN A 89 7.42 -7.66 3.86
N MET A 90 6.39 -7.30 4.60
CA MET A 90 5.44 -6.25 4.19
C MET A 90 6.05 -4.88 4.34
N SER A 91 5.97 -4.10 3.27
CA SER A 91 6.37 -2.69 3.25
C SER A 91 5.17 -1.78 3.45
N VAL A 92 5.32 -0.79 4.34
CA VAL A 92 4.30 0.21 4.67
C VAL A 92 4.95 1.59 4.69
N GLY A 93 4.33 2.55 4.00
CA GLY A 93 4.82 3.91 3.73
C GLY A 93 4.97 4.13 2.23
N GLY A 94 4.77 5.37 1.78
CA GLY A 94 4.84 5.79 0.39
C GLY A 94 3.50 5.87 -0.32
N ILE A 95 3.55 6.24 -1.60
CA ILE A 95 2.38 6.63 -2.41
C ILE A 95 1.30 5.53 -2.54
N ASN A 96 1.70 4.26 -2.45
CA ASN A 96 0.82 3.11 -2.65
C ASN A 96 0.23 2.56 -1.35
N THR A 97 0.69 3.02 -0.18
CA THR A 97 0.28 2.49 1.13
C THR A 97 -0.14 3.61 2.09
N VAL A 98 0.78 4.34 2.71
CA VAL A 98 0.49 5.47 3.61
C VAL A 98 1.22 6.69 3.08
N ARG A 99 0.50 7.54 2.35
CA ARG A 99 1.04 8.75 1.71
C ARG A 99 1.60 9.73 2.74
N GLY A 100 2.64 10.48 2.34
CA GLY A 100 3.33 11.42 3.22
C GLY A 100 4.43 10.82 4.08
N TYR A 101 4.63 9.51 4.04
CA TYR A 101 5.78 8.82 4.61
C TYR A 101 6.70 8.33 3.51
N LEU A 102 7.96 8.09 3.84
CA LEU A 102 8.93 7.55 2.88
C LEU A 102 8.47 6.18 2.35
N GLU A 103 8.84 5.86 1.12
CA GLU A 103 8.70 4.49 0.62
C GLU A 103 9.45 3.53 1.55
N ASN A 104 8.78 2.42 1.90
CA ASN A 104 9.33 1.42 2.81
C ASN A 104 9.68 1.98 4.21
N GLN A 105 8.91 2.96 4.72
CA GLN A 105 9.11 3.52 6.06
C GLN A 105 9.11 2.44 7.15
N LEU A 106 8.22 1.46 7.01
CA LEU A 106 8.18 0.26 7.85
C LEU A 106 8.31 -0.96 6.93
N VAL A 107 9.29 -1.82 7.23
CA VAL A 107 9.46 -3.13 6.58
C VAL A 107 9.45 -4.17 7.68
N ARG A 108 8.40 -4.99 7.77
CA ARG A 108 8.13 -5.90 8.88
C ARG A 108 7.52 -7.20 8.41
N ASP A 109 7.56 -8.24 9.25
CA ASP A 109 6.99 -9.56 8.96
C ASP A 109 5.47 -9.50 8.78
N ASN A 110 4.81 -8.69 9.59
CA ASN A 110 3.37 -8.56 9.66
C ASN A 110 2.95 -7.12 9.42
N GLY A 111 1.80 -6.91 8.80
CA GLY A 111 1.28 -5.56 8.64
C GLY A 111 -0.16 -5.48 8.16
N VAL A 112 -0.74 -4.31 8.36
CA VAL A 112 -2.07 -3.91 7.90
C VAL A 112 -1.96 -2.54 7.28
N VAL A 113 -2.53 -2.37 6.10
CA VAL A 113 -2.72 -1.07 5.44
C VAL A 113 -4.19 -0.93 5.12
N ALA A 114 -4.78 0.22 5.45
CA ALA A 114 -6.14 0.58 5.09
C ALA A 114 -6.16 2.00 4.51
N ASN A 115 -6.80 2.16 3.35
CA ASN A 115 -6.95 3.44 2.67
C ASN A 115 -8.42 3.72 2.42
N ILE A 116 -8.87 4.92 2.75
CA ILE A 116 -10.17 5.46 2.39
C ILE A 116 -9.95 6.65 1.48
N GLU A 117 -10.63 6.68 0.35
CA GLU A 117 -10.54 7.75 -0.63
C GLU A 117 -11.92 8.09 -1.19
N LEU A 118 -12.21 9.37 -1.31
CA LEU A 118 -13.38 9.86 -2.04
C LEU A 118 -12.89 10.45 -3.36
N ASP A 119 -13.37 9.96 -4.48
CA ASP A 119 -12.99 10.45 -5.82
C ASP A 119 -14.09 11.35 -6.37
N PHE A 120 -13.80 12.64 -6.52
CA PHE A 120 -14.72 13.65 -7.04
C PHE A 120 -14.26 14.11 -8.42
N PRO A 121 -14.99 13.81 -9.51
CA PRO A 121 -14.75 14.41 -10.82
C PRO A 121 -15.14 15.90 -10.77
N VAL A 122 -14.14 16.77 -10.82
CA VAL A 122 -14.34 18.24 -10.76
C VAL A 122 -14.55 18.83 -12.14
N PHE A 123 -13.84 18.27 -13.13
CA PHE A 123 -13.92 18.73 -14.51
C PHE A 123 -13.75 17.57 -15.48
N THR A 124 -14.56 17.56 -16.54
CA THR A 124 -14.43 16.59 -17.63
C THR A 124 -14.80 17.25 -18.96
N ASP A 125 -13.86 17.22 -19.91
CA ASP A 125 -14.06 17.63 -21.32
C ASP A 125 -13.73 16.42 -22.20
N VAL A 126 -14.80 15.76 -22.68
CA VAL A 126 -14.68 14.56 -23.49
C VAL A 126 -14.02 14.83 -24.83
N ALA A 127 -14.31 16.00 -25.44
CA ALA A 127 -13.77 16.37 -26.77
C ALA A 127 -12.25 16.55 -26.72
N ARG A 128 -11.73 17.10 -25.63
CA ARG A 128 -10.28 17.29 -25.41
C ARG A 128 -9.61 16.13 -24.69
N LYS A 129 -10.36 15.09 -24.33
CA LYS A 129 -9.90 13.97 -23.50
C LYS A 129 -9.21 14.49 -22.21
N LEU A 130 -9.81 15.48 -21.57
CA LEU A 130 -9.28 16.15 -20.38
C LEU A 130 -10.20 15.88 -19.19
N SER A 131 -9.65 15.40 -18.09
CA SER A 131 -10.39 15.25 -16.83
C SER A 131 -9.53 15.61 -15.62
N LEU A 132 -10.16 16.22 -14.62
CA LEU A 132 -9.56 16.54 -13.33
C LEU A 132 -10.42 15.92 -12.22
N ASN A 133 -9.82 15.09 -11.39
CA ASN A 133 -10.43 14.52 -10.21
C ASN A 133 -9.70 15.01 -8.95
N LEU A 134 -10.45 15.34 -7.91
CA LEU A 134 -9.92 15.60 -6.57
C LEU A 134 -10.28 14.45 -5.64
N LYS A 135 -9.32 14.05 -4.80
CA LYS A 135 -9.41 12.83 -4.00
C LYS A 135 -8.92 13.08 -2.57
N PRO A 136 -9.79 13.60 -1.65
CA PRO A 136 -9.49 13.54 -0.24
C PRO A 136 -9.33 12.09 0.22
N PHE A 137 -8.36 11.87 1.11
CA PHE A 137 -8.03 10.52 1.57
C PHE A 137 -7.60 10.47 3.03
N TYR A 138 -7.74 9.29 3.62
CA TYR A 138 -7.17 8.91 4.90
C TYR A 138 -6.46 7.56 4.75
N ASP A 139 -5.20 7.50 5.20
CA ASP A 139 -4.38 6.31 5.14
C ASP A 139 -3.97 5.87 6.55
N TYR A 140 -4.03 4.57 6.79
CA TYR A 140 -3.62 3.91 8.02
C TYR A 140 -2.65 2.77 7.69
N GLY A 141 -1.54 2.69 8.43
CA GLY A 141 -0.57 1.61 8.37
C GLY A 141 -0.13 1.17 9.74
N ARG A 142 -0.07 -0.13 9.95
CA ARG A 142 0.48 -0.77 11.14
C ARG A 142 1.34 -1.94 10.73
N ALA A 143 2.57 -2.02 11.26
CA ALA A 143 3.46 -3.13 10.95
C ALA A 143 4.26 -3.54 12.18
N TRP A 144 4.58 -4.85 12.30
CA TRP A 144 5.33 -5.41 13.42
C TRP A 144 6.11 -6.66 13.00
N ASN A 145 7.25 -6.89 13.63
CA ASN A 145 7.94 -8.17 13.54
C ASN A 145 7.35 -9.17 14.54
N THR A 146 7.46 -10.44 14.24
CA THR A 146 6.98 -11.51 15.12
C THR A 146 7.66 -11.41 16.50
N GLY A 147 6.85 -11.28 17.56
CA GLY A 147 7.32 -11.12 18.94
C GLY A 147 7.79 -9.70 19.32
N GLN A 148 7.51 -8.69 18.50
CA GLN A 148 7.86 -7.29 18.77
C GLN A 148 6.62 -6.38 18.78
N ASP A 149 6.78 -5.19 19.38
CA ASP A 149 5.77 -4.15 19.37
C ASP A 149 5.52 -3.61 17.96
N ALA A 150 4.29 -3.17 17.73
CA ALA A 150 3.88 -2.64 16.45
C ALA A 150 4.24 -1.16 16.30
N SER A 151 4.65 -0.79 15.10
CA SER A 151 4.72 0.60 14.65
C SER A 151 3.43 0.98 13.92
N VAL A 152 2.95 2.20 14.13
CA VAL A 152 1.74 2.74 13.50
C VAL A 152 2.06 4.06 12.82
N ILE A 153 1.57 4.25 11.60
CA ILE A 153 1.65 5.51 10.86
C ILE A 153 0.29 5.83 10.23
N THR A 154 -0.12 7.10 10.28
CA THR A 154 -1.39 7.55 9.68
C THR A 154 -1.24 8.90 9.01
N SER A 155 -1.99 9.12 7.95
CA SER A 155 -2.02 10.39 7.25
C SER A 155 -3.41 10.74 6.75
N LEU A 156 -3.60 12.03 6.51
CA LEU A 156 -4.78 12.62 5.85
C LEU A 156 -4.27 13.54 4.73
N GLY A 157 -4.96 13.59 3.61
CA GLY A 157 -4.51 14.45 2.54
C GLY A 157 -5.52 14.66 1.42
N LEU A 158 -5.04 15.34 0.39
CA LEU A 158 -5.76 15.58 -0.86
C LEU A 158 -4.86 15.19 -2.03
N ALA A 159 -5.38 14.35 -2.92
CA ALA A 159 -4.74 14.08 -4.19
C ALA A 159 -5.52 14.72 -5.35
N ALA A 160 -4.83 15.10 -6.41
CA ALA A 160 -5.39 15.59 -7.66
C ALA A 160 -4.88 14.69 -8.81
N ARG A 161 -5.80 14.22 -9.64
CA ARG A 161 -5.47 13.46 -10.86
C ARG A 161 -5.94 14.22 -12.08
N LEU A 162 -5.00 14.62 -12.91
CA LEU A 162 -5.24 15.22 -14.22
C LEU A 162 -4.94 14.17 -15.30
N ARG A 163 -5.91 13.92 -16.18
CA ARG A 163 -5.72 13.11 -17.39
C ARG A 163 -5.90 13.96 -18.62
N TRP A 164 -4.98 13.88 -19.55
CA TRP A 164 -5.02 14.62 -20.81
C TRP A 164 -4.36 13.83 -21.94
N GLN A 165 -5.14 13.42 -22.94
CA GLN A 165 -4.64 12.77 -24.17
C GLN A 165 -3.64 11.62 -23.93
N GLY A 166 -3.91 10.73 -22.97
CA GLY A 166 -3.01 9.64 -22.58
C GLY A 166 -2.00 10.00 -21.49
N LEU A 167 -1.79 11.29 -21.21
CA LEU A 167 -0.98 11.74 -20.08
C LEU A 167 -1.80 11.69 -18.78
N THR A 168 -1.24 11.09 -17.75
CA THR A 168 -1.80 11.12 -16.39
C THR A 168 -0.79 11.74 -15.44
N PHE A 169 -1.23 12.79 -14.75
CA PHE A 169 -0.47 13.48 -13.72
C PHE A 169 -1.19 13.33 -12.39
N ASP A 170 -0.52 12.74 -11.39
CA ASP A 170 -1.00 12.59 -10.03
C ASP A 170 -0.16 13.45 -9.08
N LEU A 171 -0.82 14.30 -8.31
CA LEU A 171 -0.24 15.07 -7.22
C LEU A 171 -0.91 14.65 -5.92
N SER A 172 -0.15 14.31 -4.90
CA SER A 172 -0.65 14.02 -3.55
C SER A 172 0.00 14.96 -2.53
N LEU A 173 -0.84 15.53 -1.68
CA LEU A 173 -0.46 16.37 -0.54
C LEU A 173 -0.97 15.69 0.72
N ALA A 174 -0.07 15.15 1.54
CA ALA A 174 -0.39 14.39 2.73
C ALA A 174 0.17 15.07 3.99
N LYS A 175 -0.65 15.12 5.04
CA LYS A 175 -0.24 15.52 6.39
C LYS A 175 -0.15 14.27 7.26
N ARG A 176 1.00 14.02 7.86
CA ARG A 176 1.19 12.99 8.88
C ARG A 176 0.38 13.35 10.12
N LEU A 177 -0.45 12.43 10.61
CA LEU A 177 -1.30 12.66 11.79
C LEU A 177 -0.72 12.02 13.04
N HIS A 178 -0.34 10.74 12.93
CA HIS A 178 0.18 9.96 14.05
C HIS A 178 1.27 9.01 13.59
N HIS A 179 2.29 8.86 14.42
CA HIS A 179 3.32 7.83 14.27
C HIS A 179 3.75 7.34 15.65
N SER A 180 3.99 6.05 15.77
CA SER A 180 4.52 5.42 16.98
C SER A 180 5.42 4.24 16.59
N GLY A 181 6.40 3.93 17.44
CA GLY A 181 7.31 2.80 17.24
C GLY A 181 8.24 2.93 16.02
N THR A 182 8.38 4.12 15.46
CA THR A 182 9.31 4.42 14.35
C THR A 182 9.81 5.86 14.45
N GLU A 183 11.04 6.07 14.07
CA GLU A 183 11.59 7.40 13.86
C GLU A 183 11.19 7.92 12.47
N ILE A 184 10.85 9.19 12.40
CA ILE A 184 10.51 9.85 11.16
C ILE A 184 11.61 10.84 10.82
N SER A 185 12.23 10.65 9.67
CA SER A 185 13.14 11.63 9.11
C SER A 185 12.40 12.95 8.85
N SER A 186 12.99 14.05 9.29
CA SER A 186 12.53 15.42 9.00
C SER A 186 13.46 16.04 7.94
N GLY A 187 13.65 15.35 6.85
CA GLY A 187 14.53 15.80 5.76
C GLY A 187 13.91 16.92 4.92
N SER A 188 14.65 17.33 3.90
CA SER A 188 14.30 18.46 3.04
C SER A 188 13.63 18.06 1.72
N ASN A 189 13.49 16.76 1.42
CA ASN A 189 12.92 16.30 0.17
C ASN A 189 11.38 16.45 0.12
N LEU A 190 10.78 16.40 -1.07
CA LEU A 190 9.35 16.59 -1.28
C LEU A 190 8.52 15.53 -0.54
N GLN A 191 8.92 14.28 -0.57
CA GLN A 191 8.21 13.17 0.05
C GLN A 191 8.17 13.32 1.58
N GLU A 192 9.27 13.76 2.21
CA GLU A 192 9.30 14.05 3.65
C GLU A 192 8.40 15.23 4.03
N LYS A 193 8.14 16.16 3.10
CA LYS A 193 7.16 17.23 3.23
C LYS A 193 5.72 16.79 2.93
N GLY A 194 5.52 15.51 2.60
CA GLY A 194 4.21 14.95 2.27
C GLY A 194 3.74 15.27 0.86
N ILE A 195 4.66 15.64 -0.06
CA ILE A 195 4.36 15.94 -1.46
C ILE A 195 4.86 14.79 -2.33
N GLU A 196 3.96 14.18 -3.08
CA GLU A 196 4.26 13.07 -3.99
C GLU A 196 3.73 13.40 -5.38
N LEU A 197 4.54 13.15 -6.40
CA LEU A 197 4.26 13.40 -7.81
C LEU A 197 4.48 12.13 -8.60
N GLN A 198 3.53 11.82 -9.48
CA GLN A 198 3.66 10.73 -10.45
C GLN A 198 3.19 11.21 -11.82
N LEU A 199 3.96 10.87 -12.86
CA LEU A 199 3.63 11.14 -14.24
C LEU A 199 3.67 9.83 -15.01
N SER A 200 2.62 9.53 -15.77
CA SER A 200 2.55 8.38 -16.66
C SER A 200 1.97 8.76 -18.01
N TYR A 201 2.39 8.07 -19.07
CA TYR A 201 1.90 8.26 -20.42
C TYR A 201 1.59 6.90 -21.07
N ASP A 202 0.36 6.76 -21.56
CA ASP A 202 -0.10 5.57 -22.29
C ASP A 202 0.11 5.79 -23.80
N PHE A 203 0.99 4.99 -24.39
CA PHE A 203 1.23 4.94 -25.83
C PHE A 203 0.21 4.00 -26.48
N PHE A 204 -0.61 4.53 -27.39
CA PHE A 204 -1.49 3.74 -28.26
C PHE A 204 -1.17 4.01 -29.72
#